data_d45ed4b9e661125fda14c7f75657d805
#
_entry.id   d45ed4b9e661125fda14c7f75657d805
#
_cell.length_a   1.000
_cell.length_b   1.000
_cell.length_c   1.000
_cell.angle_alpha   90.00
_cell.angle_beta   90.00
_cell.angle_gamma   90.00
#
_symmetry.space_group_name_H-M   'P 1'
#
loop_
_entity.id
_entity.type
_entity.pdbx_description
1 polymer ?
#
loop_
_entity_poly.entity_id
_entity_poly.type
_entity_poly.pdbx_seq_one_letter_code
_entity_poly.pdbx_strand_id
1 'polypeptide(L)'
;MVMRGKWLIPAFCALLLTIPVSADETGVVDDAPQVVVNFSQGLIVEDIVNISGYYIDEGLPNTITWNLFDGMESIDSGNLLDTLSQNMDSMETNRITWAFYIELNFSNYGPCSCLLEIQAEDTSNQLDSAQIILFSQSEFESMESHNLPPQIIIENDPGGNRIIGDVEISVVALDDDEDVSEIQWALSNQSEIAMSCIHPRIESPQDIIWNNVTTSLIPSIGESFTLQSNNYEDGSYSLIVRAVSTNGSVSVCACETIGIDNNPPIASISGPFAAPESDGYLQFDGSGSSDSIWGRDELVFLWVLQMDSGEQIVSTGKDLRTFDVDASQSGNYTLTLTVGDNAGFSDSQTHQFEITNLAPNAALKIGGQPLADGDTITLDDSKQWPIECGDSSDTANDQGGLVCTWYIDGDPVMQGHERQMEKPEDLSKPHTLMLEVTDDNGASDTITITFGVQGTPSDPMFSDGDETGVWFQMLGIGAVLSCIIIGIFLYTRFNKQSSSIPKWKRE
;
A
#
# COMPACT_ATOMS: atom_id res chain seq x y z
N MET A 1 -41.21 21.05 27.43
CA MET A 1 -41.06 19.75 26.74
C MET A 1 -39.73 19.77 26.03
N VAL A 2 -38.70 19.26 26.70
CA VAL A 2 -37.29 19.37 26.25
C VAL A 2 -36.95 18.04 25.58
N MET A 3 -36.73 18.07 24.27
CA MET A 3 -36.19 16.92 23.54
C MET A 3 -34.65 16.87 23.69
N ARG A 4 -34.18 15.86 24.41
CA ARG A 4 -32.76 15.49 24.49
C ARG A 4 -32.34 14.79 23.18
N GLY A 5 -31.50 15.47 22.39
CA GLY A 5 -30.77 14.83 21.29
C GLY A 5 -29.74 13.86 21.85
N LYS A 6 -29.88 12.59 21.52
CA LYS A 6 -28.84 11.57 21.78
C LYS A 6 -27.75 11.73 20.73
N TRP A 7 -26.56 12.06 21.20
CA TRP A 7 -25.31 11.94 20.42
C TRP A 7 -25.02 10.47 20.15
N LEU A 8 -25.12 10.07 18.91
CA LEU A 8 -24.50 8.86 18.40
C LEU A 8 -23.05 9.22 18.04
N ILE A 9 -22.15 9.05 18.99
CA ILE A 9 -20.69 9.03 18.74
C ILE A 9 -20.32 7.62 18.27
N PRO A 10 -19.49 7.49 17.25
CA PRO A 10 -19.40 6.31 16.41
C PRO A 10 -18.71 5.14 17.11
N ALA A 11 -19.37 4.02 17.05
CA ALA A 11 -18.80 2.70 17.34
C ALA A 11 -17.80 2.24 16.25
N PHE A 12 -17.13 3.14 15.57
CA PHE A 12 -16.24 2.81 14.44
C PHE A 12 -14.80 2.45 14.89
N CYS A 13 -14.36 2.91 16.05
CA CYS A 13 -13.03 2.53 16.56
C CYS A 13 -12.95 1.12 17.16
N ALA A 14 -14.09 0.48 17.47
CA ALA A 14 -14.08 -0.86 18.08
C ALA A 14 -14.10 -2.00 17.07
N LEU A 15 -14.35 -1.72 15.77
CA LEU A 15 -14.39 -2.77 14.73
C LEU A 15 -13.02 -3.05 14.09
N LEU A 16 -12.06 -2.14 14.21
CA LEU A 16 -10.70 -2.38 13.71
C LEU A 16 -9.89 -3.36 14.56
N LEU A 17 -10.34 -3.63 15.79
CA LEU A 17 -9.67 -4.56 16.71
C LEU A 17 -10.18 -6.01 16.64
N THR A 18 -11.15 -6.33 15.77
CA THR A 18 -11.70 -7.67 15.66
C THR A 18 -11.88 -8.20 14.24
N ILE A 19 -11.13 -7.66 13.27
CA ILE A 19 -10.97 -8.36 12.01
C ILE A 19 -10.03 -9.52 12.33
N PRO A 20 -10.47 -10.80 12.28
CA PRO A 20 -9.52 -11.89 12.26
C PRO A 20 -8.75 -11.69 10.95
N VAL A 21 -7.52 -11.24 11.05
CA VAL A 21 -6.54 -11.49 9.98
C VAL A 21 -6.66 -12.98 9.77
N SER A 22 -7.18 -13.41 8.65
CA SER A 22 -7.02 -14.80 8.22
C SER A 22 -5.52 -14.96 8.06
N ALA A 23 -4.90 -15.45 9.14
CA ALA A 23 -3.53 -15.91 9.09
C ALA A 23 -3.50 -16.92 7.96
N ASP A 24 -2.81 -16.57 6.90
CA ASP A 24 -2.40 -17.56 5.90
C ASP A 24 -1.63 -18.63 6.66
N GLU A 25 -1.94 -19.87 6.37
CA GLU A 25 -1.46 -21.00 7.14
C GLU A 25 0.07 -21.01 7.12
N THR A 26 0.69 -21.14 8.33
CA THR A 26 2.09 -21.50 8.60
C THR A 26 3.16 -20.40 8.58
N GLY A 27 2.85 -19.16 8.74
CA GLY A 27 3.84 -18.22 9.22
C GLY A 27 3.97 -18.31 10.74
N VAL A 28 4.96 -19.02 11.26
CA VAL A 28 5.46 -18.78 12.61
C VAL A 28 5.86 -17.30 12.59
N VAL A 29 5.22 -16.48 13.42
CA VAL A 29 5.65 -15.08 13.59
C VAL A 29 7.05 -15.19 14.16
N ASP A 30 8.03 -14.73 13.40
CA ASP A 30 9.43 -14.69 13.81
C ASP A 30 9.60 -13.46 14.72
N ASP A 31 9.57 -13.70 16.01
CA ASP A 31 9.75 -12.66 17.03
C ASP A 31 11.24 -12.38 17.22
N ALA A 32 11.61 -11.12 17.50
CA ALA A 32 12.99 -10.76 17.78
C ALA A 32 13.60 -11.62 18.92
N PRO A 33 14.88 -12.00 18.82
CA PRO A 33 15.54 -12.76 19.85
C PRO A 33 15.58 -11.97 21.17
N GLN A 34 15.83 -12.66 22.27
CA GLN A 34 15.99 -12.05 23.59
C GLN A 34 17.27 -12.54 24.27
N VAL A 35 18.12 -11.60 24.70
CA VAL A 35 19.32 -11.88 25.49
C VAL A 35 19.07 -11.48 26.94
N VAL A 36 19.10 -12.44 27.85
CA VAL A 36 18.89 -12.23 29.29
C VAL A 36 20.17 -12.60 30.04
N VAL A 37 20.65 -11.71 30.88
CA VAL A 37 21.85 -11.95 31.70
C VAL A 37 21.48 -11.99 33.18
N ASN A 38 21.94 -13.05 33.85
CA ASN A 38 21.77 -13.24 35.29
C ASN A 38 22.97 -12.67 36.05
N PHE A 39 23.05 -11.34 36.09
CA PHE A 39 24.15 -10.67 36.75
C PHE A 39 23.72 -9.32 37.32
N SER A 40 24.35 -8.90 38.41
CA SER A 40 24.05 -7.61 39.03
C SER A 40 24.91 -6.51 38.41
N GLN A 41 24.26 -5.39 38.05
CA GLN A 41 24.96 -4.20 37.57
C GLN A 41 25.90 -3.63 38.65
N GLY A 42 27.05 -3.10 38.22
CA GLY A 42 27.97 -2.38 39.08
C GLY A 42 28.79 -3.26 40.04
N LEU A 43 28.93 -4.55 39.74
CA LEU A 43 29.75 -5.43 40.59
C LEU A 43 31.23 -5.04 40.47
N ILE A 44 31.89 -4.89 41.66
CA ILE A 44 33.34 -4.74 41.75
C ILE A 44 33.96 -6.13 41.74
N VAL A 45 34.88 -6.34 40.82
CA VAL A 45 35.53 -7.62 40.57
C VAL A 45 37.05 -7.51 40.73
N GLU A 46 37.66 -8.50 41.44
CA GLU A 46 39.07 -8.51 41.74
C GLU A 46 39.84 -9.51 40.86
N ASP A 47 39.21 -10.65 40.56
CA ASP A 47 39.86 -11.79 39.88
C ASP A 47 39.02 -12.33 38.71
N ILE A 48 38.61 -13.61 38.83
CA ILE A 48 37.78 -14.29 37.82
C ILE A 48 36.33 -14.13 38.14
N VAL A 49 35.55 -13.68 37.17
CA VAL A 49 34.10 -13.61 37.23
C VAL A 49 33.44 -14.51 36.18
N ASN A 50 32.40 -15.22 36.60
CA ASN A 50 31.60 -16.04 35.72
C ASN A 50 30.21 -15.38 35.55
N ILE A 51 29.89 -15.00 34.31
CA ILE A 51 28.63 -14.39 33.94
C ILE A 51 27.81 -15.41 33.17
N SER A 52 26.57 -15.63 33.59
CA SER A 52 25.66 -16.57 32.94
C SER A 52 24.45 -15.85 32.40
N GLY A 53 23.85 -16.39 31.35
CA GLY A 53 22.67 -15.83 30.75
C GLY A 53 21.97 -16.81 29.82
N TYR A 54 20.95 -16.30 29.14
CA TYR A 54 20.14 -17.06 28.24
C TYR A 54 19.93 -16.27 26.93
N TYR A 55 19.98 -17.01 25.83
CA TYR A 55 19.43 -16.59 24.54
C TYR A 55 18.09 -17.31 24.36
N ILE A 56 17.03 -16.56 23.99
CA ILE A 56 15.66 -17.07 23.89
C ILE A 56 15.12 -16.68 22.52
N ASP A 57 14.74 -17.71 21.73
CA ASP A 57 14.27 -17.51 20.35
C ASP A 57 13.60 -18.81 19.83
N GLU A 58 13.01 -18.77 18.63
CA GLU A 58 12.46 -19.96 17.94
C GLU A 58 13.56 -20.89 17.42
N GLY A 59 14.77 -20.37 17.16
CA GLY A 59 15.91 -21.08 16.60
C GLY A 59 17.23 -20.75 17.27
N LEU A 60 18.32 -21.36 16.80
CA LEU A 60 19.67 -20.97 17.18
C LEU A 60 20.02 -19.63 16.57
N PRO A 61 20.80 -18.78 17.27
CA PRO A 61 21.25 -17.51 16.71
C PRO A 61 22.18 -17.75 15.49
N ASN A 62 22.13 -16.81 14.55
CA ASN A 62 23.12 -16.71 13.47
C ASN A 62 24.48 -16.33 14.06
N THR A 63 24.47 -15.36 14.96
CA THR A 63 25.65 -14.99 15.73
C THR A 63 25.27 -14.68 17.19
N ILE A 64 26.16 -14.99 18.12
CA ILE A 64 26.12 -14.49 19.51
C ILE A 64 27.54 -14.23 19.98
N THR A 65 27.82 -12.99 20.29
CA THR A 65 29.16 -12.51 20.66
C THR A 65 29.11 -11.69 21.92
N TRP A 66 30.26 -11.58 22.58
CA TRP A 66 30.43 -10.62 23.67
C TRP A 66 31.67 -9.77 23.45
N ASN A 67 31.62 -8.53 23.92
CA ASN A 67 32.74 -7.60 23.94
C ASN A 67 32.84 -6.95 25.32
N LEU A 68 34.07 -6.87 25.85
CA LEU A 68 34.38 -6.13 27.06
C LEU A 68 35.08 -4.82 26.68
N PHE A 69 34.50 -3.71 27.10
CA PHE A 69 34.99 -2.38 26.79
C PHE A 69 35.55 -1.71 28.05
N ASP A 70 36.69 -1.00 27.91
CA ASP A 70 37.11 0.05 28.80
C ASP A 70 37.04 1.40 28.07
N GLY A 71 36.11 2.26 28.49
CA GLY A 71 35.81 3.44 27.71
C GLY A 71 35.26 3.09 26.30
N MET A 72 36.00 3.49 25.27
CA MET A 72 35.72 3.21 23.87
C MET A 72 36.50 2.03 23.32
N GLU A 73 37.48 1.52 24.05
CA GLU A 73 38.39 0.44 23.60
C GLU A 73 37.79 -0.93 23.94
N SER A 74 37.70 -1.82 22.97
CA SER A 74 37.39 -3.23 23.22
C SER A 74 38.65 -3.92 23.73
N ILE A 75 38.68 -4.31 24.99
CA ILE A 75 39.85 -4.92 25.65
C ILE A 75 39.82 -6.45 25.59
N ASP A 76 38.62 -7.05 25.42
CA ASP A 76 38.48 -8.49 25.20
C ASP A 76 37.13 -8.77 24.47
N SER A 77 37.04 -9.95 23.82
CA SER A 77 35.84 -10.34 23.10
C SER A 77 35.81 -11.85 22.86
N GLY A 78 34.64 -12.39 22.60
CA GLY A 78 34.49 -13.79 22.28
C GLY A 78 33.20 -14.15 21.55
N ASN A 79 33.12 -15.39 21.09
CA ASN A 79 31.95 -15.96 20.45
C ASN A 79 31.34 -17.03 21.37
N LEU A 80 30.03 -17.01 21.54
CA LEU A 80 29.29 -17.93 22.42
C LEU A 80 28.58 -19.04 21.67
N LEU A 81 28.56 -19.01 20.34
CA LEU A 81 27.74 -19.93 19.52
C LEU A 81 28.02 -21.39 19.83
N ASP A 82 29.32 -21.76 19.97
CA ASP A 82 29.73 -23.12 20.22
C ASP A 82 29.56 -23.54 21.70
N THR A 83 29.25 -22.61 22.59
CA THR A 83 29.11 -22.83 24.03
C THR A 83 27.63 -22.89 24.47
N LEU A 84 26.70 -22.59 23.57
CA LEU A 84 25.28 -22.62 23.86
C LEU A 84 24.81 -24.03 24.25
N SER A 85 24.08 -24.11 25.34
CA SER A 85 23.45 -25.36 25.78
C SER A 85 21.94 -25.18 25.91
N GLN A 86 21.16 -26.05 25.22
CA GLN A 86 19.73 -25.98 25.26
C GLN A 86 19.19 -26.33 26.64
N ASN A 87 18.37 -25.45 27.19
CA ASN A 87 17.67 -25.69 28.46
C ASN A 87 16.28 -26.30 28.15
N MET A 88 16.07 -27.54 28.60
CA MET A 88 14.87 -28.32 28.30
C MET A 88 13.63 -27.93 29.14
N ASP A 89 13.77 -27.07 30.12
CA ASP A 89 12.70 -26.81 31.10
C ASP A 89 11.69 -25.69 30.69
N SER A 90 11.81 -25.10 29.48
CA SER A 90 11.00 -23.95 29.06
C SER A 90 10.08 -24.22 27.87
N MET A 91 9.33 -25.32 27.88
CA MET A 91 8.40 -25.70 26.77
C MET A 91 7.01 -25.03 26.82
N GLU A 92 6.80 -23.92 27.50
CA GLU A 92 5.48 -23.29 27.54
C GLU A 92 5.17 -22.34 26.36
N THR A 93 6.19 -22.00 25.56
CA THR A 93 6.05 -21.18 24.35
C THR A 93 6.78 -21.84 23.19
N ASN A 94 6.52 -21.42 21.96
CA ASN A 94 7.27 -21.89 20.78
C ASN A 94 8.75 -21.45 20.79
N ARG A 95 9.20 -20.72 21.82
CA ARG A 95 10.55 -20.21 21.99
C ARG A 95 11.41 -21.18 22.79
N ILE A 96 12.65 -21.35 22.38
CA ILE A 96 13.65 -22.22 22.98
C ILE A 96 14.65 -21.37 23.74
N THR A 97 15.09 -21.86 24.91
CA THR A 97 16.08 -21.17 25.72
C THR A 97 17.41 -21.90 25.63
N TRP A 98 18.48 -21.16 25.30
CA TRP A 98 19.85 -21.64 25.31
C TRP A 98 20.64 -20.90 26.38
N ALA A 99 21.26 -21.64 27.29
CA ALA A 99 22.13 -21.06 28.30
C ALA A 99 23.53 -20.82 27.74
N PHE A 100 24.13 -19.73 28.15
CA PHE A 100 25.54 -19.43 27.93
C PHE A 100 26.23 -19.01 29.22
N TYR A 101 27.58 -19.06 29.21
CA TYR A 101 28.41 -18.49 30.26
C TYR A 101 29.67 -17.85 29.67
N ILE A 102 30.16 -16.80 30.34
CA ILE A 102 31.38 -16.08 30.00
C ILE A 102 32.27 -16.09 31.23
N GLU A 103 33.52 -16.51 31.08
CA GLU A 103 34.55 -16.41 32.14
C GLU A 103 35.47 -15.25 31.79
N LEU A 104 35.51 -14.22 32.65
CA LEU A 104 36.39 -13.07 32.50
C LEU A 104 37.43 -13.09 33.61
N ASN A 105 38.74 -12.98 33.25
CA ASN A 105 39.82 -12.91 34.19
C ASN A 105 40.34 -11.47 34.27
N PHE A 106 39.87 -10.71 35.25
CA PHE A 106 40.18 -9.30 35.42
C PHE A 106 41.64 -9.04 35.83
N SER A 107 42.37 -10.04 36.36
CA SER A 107 43.82 -9.91 36.60
C SER A 107 44.60 -9.58 35.33
N ASN A 108 44.02 -9.81 34.14
CA ASN A 108 44.66 -9.53 32.84
C ASN A 108 44.43 -8.10 32.34
N TYR A 109 43.44 -7.36 32.85
CA TYR A 109 43.01 -6.10 32.22
C TYR A 109 43.41 -4.85 33.02
N GLY A 110 43.75 -4.98 34.32
CA GLY A 110 43.99 -3.84 35.19
C GLY A 110 42.71 -3.14 35.66
N PRO A 111 42.85 -2.01 36.39
CA PRO A 111 41.71 -1.25 36.83
C PRO A 111 40.89 -0.71 35.62
N CYS A 112 39.58 -0.94 35.59
CA CYS A 112 38.74 -0.45 34.53
C CYS A 112 37.32 -0.18 35.03
N SER A 113 36.70 0.83 34.43
CA SER A 113 35.28 1.01 34.43
C SER A 113 34.73 0.33 33.16
N CYS A 114 34.44 -0.95 33.30
CA CYS A 114 34.20 -1.83 32.15
C CYS A 114 32.70 -1.97 31.83
N LEU A 115 32.41 -2.11 30.55
CA LEU A 115 31.12 -2.50 30.03
C LEU A 115 31.24 -3.82 29.27
N LEU A 116 30.51 -4.83 29.71
CA LEU A 116 30.34 -6.06 28.96
C LEU A 116 29.07 -5.92 28.12
N GLU A 117 29.17 -6.07 26.82
CA GLU A 117 28.06 -6.13 25.89
C GLU A 117 27.95 -7.54 25.31
N ILE A 118 26.76 -8.10 25.31
CA ILE A 118 26.44 -9.38 24.67
C ILE A 118 25.42 -9.09 23.60
N GLN A 119 25.74 -9.41 22.35
CA GLN A 119 24.87 -9.17 21.19
C GLN A 119 24.56 -10.48 20.48
N ALA A 120 23.28 -10.68 20.15
CA ALA A 120 22.82 -11.82 19.36
C ALA A 120 22.05 -11.34 18.13
N GLU A 121 22.23 -12.09 17.03
CA GLU A 121 21.50 -11.92 15.79
C GLU A 121 20.85 -13.26 15.42
N ASP A 122 19.55 -13.24 15.12
CA ASP A 122 18.85 -14.42 14.65
C ASP A 122 19.07 -14.71 13.17
N THR A 123 18.41 -15.73 12.64
CA THR A 123 18.50 -16.11 11.22
C THR A 123 17.77 -15.16 10.28
N SER A 124 16.93 -14.27 10.80
CA SER A 124 16.15 -13.24 10.10
C SER A 124 16.83 -11.86 10.17
N ASN A 125 18.01 -11.77 10.78
CA ASN A 125 18.82 -10.58 11.04
C ASN A 125 18.16 -9.62 12.04
N GLN A 126 17.32 -10.12 12.95
CA GLN A 126 16.85 -9.36 14.09
C GLN A 126 17.91 -9.42 15.19
N LEU A 127 18.10 -8.32 15.91
CA LEU A 127 19.15 -8.12 16.89
C LEU A 127 18.56 -7.91 18.28
N ASP A 128 19.24 -8.45 19.28
CA ASP A 128 19.07 -8.04 20.68
C ASP A 128 20.42 -8.01 21.40
N SER A 129 20.51 -7.17 22.43
CA SER A 129 21.74 -7.02 23.21
C SER A 129 21.46 -6.83 24.69
N ALA A 130 22.38 -7.27 25.52
CA ALA A 130 22.40 -7.01 26.93
C ALA A 130 23.74 -6.38 27.36
N GLN A 131 23.66 -5.40 28.25
CA GLN A 131 24.84 -4.66 28.74
C GLN A 131 24.96 -4.77 30.25
N ILE A 132 26.19 -4.95 30.74
CA ILE A 132 26.53 -5.08 32.15
C ILE A 132 27.69 -4.17 32.50
N ILE A 133 27.50 -3.35 33.51
CA ILE A 133 28.53 -2.50 34.09
C ILE A 133 29.32 -3.30 35.13
N LEU A 134 30.66 -3.30 35.02
CA LEU A 134 31.58 -3.98 35.89
C LEU A 134 32.74 -3.03 36.25
N PHE A 135 33.20 -3.08 37.49
CA PHE A 135 34.36 -2.33 37.94
C PHE A 135 35.47 -3.28 38.34
N SER A 136 36.69 -3.08 37.80
CA SER A 136 37.87 -3.81 38.22
C SER A 136 38.80 -2.88 38.97
N GLN A 137 39.19 -3.29 40.20
CA GLN A 137 40.15 -2.58 41.03
C GLN A 137 41.42 -3.42 41.14
N SER A 138 42.60 -2.78 41.03
CA SER A 138 43.88 -3.47 41.19
C SER A 138 44.17 -3.69 42.67
N GLU A 139 44.52 -4.94 43.07
CA GLU A 139 44.96 -5.27 44.41
C GLU A 139 46.27 -4.57 44.88
N PHE A 140 47.01 -3.93 43.97
CA PHE A 140 48.42 -3.59 44.19
C PHE A 140 48.75 -2.13 44.50
N GLU A 141 47.78 -1.21 44.50
CA GLU A 141 48.09 0.18 44.82
C GLU A 141 47.35 0.68 46.04
N SER A 142 48.13 0.83 47.10
CA SER A 142 47.69 1.34 48.37
C SER A 142 47.02 2.72 48.26
N MET A 143 45.77 2.86 48.73
CA MET A 143 45.14 4.06 49.31
C MET A 143 45.04 5.35 48.44
N GLU A 144 45.31 5.32 47.16
CA GLU A 144 44.81 6.37 46.27
C GLU A 144 43.60 5.80 45.56
N SER A 145 42.43 6.35 45.81
CA SER A 145 41.20 5.99 45.11
C SER A 145 41.47 6.08 43.62
N HIS A 146 41.33 4.96 42.90
CA HIS A 146 41.36 4.98 41.43
C HIS A 146 40.05 5.68 41.00
N ASN A 147 40.21 6.92 40.57
CA ASN A 147 39.12 7.74 40.13
C ASN A 147 38.69 7.31 38.71
N LEU A 148 38.07 6.14 38.63
CA LEU A 148 37.54 5.62 37.38
C LEU A 148 36.35 6.51 36.93
N PRO A 149 36.12 6.70 35.61
CA PRO A 149 34.96 7.41 35.15
C PRO A 149 33.68 6.57 35.39
N PRO A 150 32.55 7.20 35.68
CA PRO A 150 31.28 6.48 35.79
C PRO A 150 30.90 5.80 34.48
N GLN A 151 30.02 4.81 34.55
CA GLN A 151 29.42 4.16 33.38
C GLN A 151 27.92 4.42 33.33
N ILE A 152 27.39 4.41 32.08
CA ILE A 152 25.97 4.57 31.83
C ILE A 152 25.50 3.65 30.71
N ILE A 153 24.32 3.10 30.84
CA ILE A 153 23.62 2.33 29.81
C ILE A 153 22.17 2.81 29.68
N ILE A 154 21.56 2.61 28.53
CA ILE A 154 20.14 2.74 28.29
C ILE A 154 19.53 1.35 28.48
N GLU A 155 18.58 1.20 29.45
CA GLU A 155 17.98 -0.11 29.75
C GLU A 155 16.85 -0.49 28.83
N ASN A 156 15.98 0.48 28.51
CA ASN A 156 14.91 0.25 27.56
C ASN A 156 15.34 0.80 26.21
N ASP A 157 15.48 -0.07 25.25
CA ASP A 157 15.79 0.31 23.87
C ASP A 157 14.58 0.99 23.22
N PRO A 158 14.55 2.32 23.09
CA PRO A 158 13.55 3.01 22.29
C PRO A 158 13.88 2.96 20.79
N GLY A 159 15.05 2.41 20.43
CA GLY A 159 15.52 2.28 19.06
C GLY A 159 14.66 1.31 18.25
N GLY A 160 14.60 1.52 16.97
CA GLY A 160 13.84 0.68 16.04
C GLY A 160 12.33 1.00 15.97
N ASN A 161 11.75 1.66 16.97
CA ASN A 161 10.36 2.12 16.95
C ASN A 161 10.28 3.63 16.77
N ARG A 162 9.24 4.07 16.07
CA ARG A 162 8.93 5.49 16.00
C ARG A 162 8.31 5.95 17.31
N ILE A 163 8.83 7.06 17.84
CA ILE A 163 8.39 7.65 19.11
C ILE A 163 7.30 8.67 18.84
N ILE A 164 6.17 8.50 19.51
CA ILE A 164 5.03 9.42 19.54
C ILE A 164 4.70 9.78 20.98
N GLY A 165 4.40 11.06 21.21
CA GLY A 165 3.98 11.54 22.53
C GLY A 165 5.10 11.47 23.57
N ASP A 166 4.74 11.10 24.78
CA ASP A 166 5.62 11.01 25.93
C ASP A 166 6.17 9.59 26.08
N VAL A 167 7.47 9.41 25.95
CA VAL A 167 8.16 8.12 26.11
C VAL A 167 9.09 8.18 27.29
N GLU A 168 9.02 7.18 28.16
CA GLU A 168 9.92 7.04 29.31
C GLU A 168 11.19 6.32 28.88
N ILE A 169 12.35 6.94 29.10
CA ILE A 169 13.67 6.40 28.87
C ILE A 169 14.30 6.04 30.21
N SER A 170 14.64 4.76 30.38
CA SER A 170 15.29 4.25 31.57
C SER A 170 16.77 4.10 31.34
N VAL A 171 17.56 4.55 32.29
CA VAL A 171 19.02 4.50 32.25
C VAL A 171 19.58 3.97 33.56
N VAL A 172 20.69 3.27 33.50
CA VAL A 172 21.49 2.88 34.68
C VAL A 172 22.83 3.57 34.61
N ALA A 173 23.12 4.35 35.64
CA ALA A 173 24.40 5.04 35.78
C ALA A 173 25.06 4.63 37.10
N LEU A 174 26.31 4.20 37.07
CA LEU A 174 27.05 3.69 38.22
C LEU A 174 28.49 4.22 38.23
N ASP A 175 29.01 4.35 39.45
CA ASP A 175 30.41 4.68 39.73
C ASP A 175 31.00 3.63 40.66
N ASP A 176 32.31 3.48 40.72
CA ASP A 176 33.02 2.47 41.54
C ASP A 176 33.13 2.86 43.02
N ASP A 177 33.40 4.12 43.32
CA ASP A 177 33.69 4.63 44.66
C ASP A 177 33.00 5.94 45.03
N GLU A 178 32.30 6.58 44.05
CA GLU A 178 31.63 7.85 44.23
C GLU A 178 30.18 7.81 43.75
N ASP A 179 29.38 8.75 44.26
CA ASP A 179 28.01 8.89 43.77
C ASP A 179 27.97 9.60 42.43
N VAL A 180 27.17 9.10 41.50
CA VAL A 180 26.80 9.82 40.28
C VAL A 180 26.04 11.07 40.67
N SER A 181 26.55 12.24 40.35
CA SER A 181 25.96 13.54 40.70
C SER A 181 24.89 14.00 39.73
N GLU A 182 25.08 13.69 38.43
CA GLU A 182 24.18 14.09 37.39
C GLU A 182 24.10 13.02 36.30
N ILE A 183 22.91 12.79 35.77
CA ILE A 183 22.66 12.09 34.53
C ILE A 183 22.19 13.13 33.51
N GLN A 184 22.82 13.17 32.37
CA GLN A 184 22.57 14.16 31.34
C GLN A 184 22.21 13.45 30.03
N TRP A 185 21.23 14.00 29.33
CA TRP A 185 20.82 13.51 28.02
C TRP A 185 20.75 14.65 27.00
N ALA A 186 20.88 14.28 25.75
CA ALA A 186 20.70 15.18 24.62
C ALA A 186 20.11 14.42 23.45
N LEU A 187 19.36 15.14 22.62
CA LEU A 187 18.83 14.63 21.35
C LEU A 187 19.43 15.44 20.23
N SER A 188 20.05 14.79 19.25
CA SER A 188 20.72 15.43 18.14
C SER A 188 20.33 14.82 16.79
N ASN A 189 20.06 15.68 15.81
CA ASN A 189 19.88 15.29 14.41
C ASN A 189 21.11 15.58 13.54
N GLN A 190 22.26 15.87 14.15
CA GLN A 190 23.51 16.13 13.45
C GLN A 190 24.07 14.85 12.82
N SER A 191 24.37 14.89 11.53
CA SER A 191 24.86 13.74 10.78
C SER A 191 26.18 13.16 11.31
N GLU A 192 27.04 14.00 11.87
CA GLU A 192 28.34 13.57 12.44
C GLU A 192 28.11 12.72 13.70
N ILE A 193 27.13 13.10 14.54
CA ILE A 193 26.76 12.35 15.74
C ILE A 193 26.04 11.06 15.34
N ALA A 194 25.13 11.13 14.37
CA ALA A 194 24.42 9.95 13.86
C ALA A 194 25.39 8.90 13.29
N MET A 195 26.44 9.32 12.57
CA MET A 195 27.49 8.40 12.09
C MET A 195 28.29 7.79 13.23
N SER A 196 28.48 8.50 14.32
CA SER A 196 29.17 7.98 15.51
C SER A 196 28.30 7.00 16.29
N CYS A 197 26.99 7.21 16.35
CA CYS A 197 26.01 6.34 17.01
C CYS A 197 25.71 5.02 16.24
N ILE A 198 26.39 4.72 15.16
CA ILE A 198 26.43 3.35 14.60
C ILE A 198 26.98 2.35 15.65
N HIS A 199 27.82 2.85 16.52
CA HIS A 199 28.26 2.14 17.72
C HIS A 199 27.45 2.67 18.91
N PRO A 200 26.98 1.82 19.83
CA PRO A 200 26.14 2.26 20.96
C PRO A 200 26.90 3.14 21.95
N ARG A 201 28.15 3.45 21.70
CA ARG A 201 29.04 4.24 22.56
C ARG A 201 29.81 5.28 21.76
N ILE A 202 29.80 6.51 22.24
CA ILE A 202 30.54 7.62 21.62
C ILE A 202 31.28 8.47 22.66
N GLU A 203 32.34 9.15 22.27
CA GLU A 203 32.91 10.21 23.09
C GLU A 203 31.88 11.33 23.32
N SER A 204 31.97 11.98 24.49
CA SER A 204 31.07 13.07 24.83
C SER A 204 31.21 14.24 23.83
N PRO A 205 30.17 14.55 23.01
CA PRO A 205 30.21 15.67 22.08
C PRO A 205 30.36 17.00 22.78
N GLN A 206 31.17 17.93 22.21
CA GLN A 206 31.47 19.21 22.84
C GLN A 206 30.40 20.28 22.56
N ASP A 207 29.79 20.24 21.39
CA ASP A 207 28.87 21.29 20.89
C ASP A 207 27.39 20.86 20.99
N ILE A 208 27.01 20.26 22.11
CA ILE A 208 25.64 19.79 22.36
C ILE A 208 25.06 20.43 23.62
N ILE A 209 23.75 20.66 23.61
CA ILE A 209 23.02 21.16 24.79
C ILE A 209 22.56 19.96 25.59
N TRP A 210 23.06 19.83 26.81
CA TRP A 210 22.70 18.77 27.73
C TRP A 210 21.49 19.17 28.59
N ASN A 211 20.56 18.24 28.72
CA ASN A 211 19.45 18.32 29.68
C ASN A 211 19.78 17.44 30.88
N ASN A 212 19.55 17.92 32.08
CA ASN A 212 19.74 17.13 33.28
C ASN A 212 18.50 16.31 33.58
N VAL A 213 18.71 15.03 33.90
CA VAL A 213 17.66 14.20 34.50
C VAL A 213 17.48 14.68 35.94
N THR A 214 16.24 14.99 36.32
CA THR A 214 15.95 15.41 37.70
C THR A 214 15.97 14.16 38.58
N THR A 215 17.12 13.86 39.16
CA THR A 215 17.28 12.74 40.08
C THR A 215 16.66 13.07 41.47
N SER A 216 16.06 12.09 42.12
CA SER A 216 15.79 12.14 43.57
C SER A 216 17.15 12.02 44.31
N LEU A 217 17.30 12.69 45.42
CA LEU A 217 18.53 12.85 46.24
C LEU A 217 19.23 11.55 46.66
N ILE A 218 18.85 10.39 46.18
CA ILE A 218 19.49 9.10 46.41
C ILE A 218 19.64 8.47 45.04
N PRO A 219 20.87 8.30 44.51
CA PRO A 219 21.06 7.55 43.26
C PRO A 219 20.63 6.11 43.51
N SER A 220 19.43 5.81 43.09
CA SER A 220 18.97 4.45 42.97
C SER A 220 19.49 3.90 41.62
N ILE A 221 19.88 2.65 41.60
CA ILE A 221 20.17 1.93 40.38
C ILE A 221 18.92 2.03 39.50
N GLY A 222 19.03 2.76 38.35
CA GLY A 222 17.93 3.00 37.42
C GLY A 222 17.20 4.32 37.65
N GLU A 223 17.42 5.26 36.80
CA GLU A 223 16.70 6.53 36.73
C GLU A 223 15.95 6.59 35.38
N SER A 224 14.88 7.34 35.35
CA SER A 224 14.15 7.55 34.08
C SER A 224 13.88 9.02 33.82
N PHE A 225 13.74 9.37 32.56
CA PHE A 225 13.27 10.67 32.11
C PHE A 225 12.26 10.53 30.97
N THR A 226 11.38 11.51 30.85
CA THR A 226 10.37 11.51 29.81
C THR A 226 10.89 12.33 28.62
N LEU A 227 10.99 11.66 27.47
CA LEU A 227 11.18 12.31 26.20
C LEU A 227 9.83 12.67 25.59
N GLN A 228 9.58 13.97 25.37
CA GLN A 228 8.36 14.48 24.77
C GLN A 228 8.57 14.70 23.26
N SER A 229 8.10 13.79 22.43
CA SER A 229 8.33 13.86 20.98
C SER A 229 7.77 15.12 20.35
N ASN A 230 6.66 15.63 20.84
CA ASN A 230 6.00 16.86 20.34
C ASN A 230 6.85 18.13 20.43
N ASN A 231 7.99 18.10 21.12
CA ASN A 231 8.92 19.21 21.18
C ASN A 231 9.94 19.20 20.01
N TYR A 232 9.89 18.18 19.17
CA TYR A 232 10.84 17.97 18.06
C TYR A 232 10.09 17.80 16.74
N GLU A 233 10.75 18.13 15.66
CA GLU A 233 10.25 17.83 14.31
C GLU A 233 10.39 16.35 14.00
N ASP A 234 9.59 15.83 13.06
CA ASP A 234 9.74 14.46 12.60
C ASP A 234 11.15 14.24 12.04
N GLY A 235 11.74 13.11 12.40
CA GLY A 235 13.09 12.84 11.96
C GLY A 235 13.81 11.75 12.73
N SER A 236 14.97 11.37 12.19
CA SER A 236 15.92 10.49 12.88
C SER A 236 16.81 11.33 13.77
N TYR A 237 16.93 10.92 15.02
CA TYR A 237 17.73 11.55 16.05
C TYR A 237 18.65 10.54 16.70
N SER A 238 19.77 11.04 17.22
CA SER A 238 20.63 10.29 18.15
C SER A 238 20.28 10.72 19.57
N LEU A 239 19.77 9.80 20.35
CA LEU A 239 19.63 9.95 21.81
C LEU A 239 20.97 9.63 22.44
N ILE A 240 21.50 10.56 23.23
CA ILE A 240 22.81 10.44 23.85
C ILE A 240 22.61 10.67 25.35
N VAL A 241 23.14 9.78 26.16
CA VAL A 241 23.12 9.91 27.62
C VAL A 241 24.54 9.78 28.19
N ARG A 242 24.81 10.53 29.28
CA ARG A 242 26.07 10.44 30.02
C ARG A 242 25.85 10.64 31.51
N ALA A 243 26.75 10.06 32.30
CA ALA A 243 26.82 10.25 33.73
C ALA A 243 27.98 11.18 34.11
N VAL A 244 27.81 11.93 35.18
CA VAL A 244 28.81 12.79 35.78
C VAL A 244 28.93 12.44 37.25
N SER A 245 30.14 12.10 37.73
CA SER A 245 30.41 11.84 39.13
C SER A 245 30.48 13.11 39.96
N THR A 246 30.48 12.97 41.28
CA THR A 246 30.65 14.08 42.24
C THR A 246 32.01 14.76 42.14
N ASN A 247 33.03 14.04 41.68
CA ASN A 247 34.38 14.59 41.43
C ASN A 247 34.51 15.28 40.05
N GLY A 248 33.47 15.23 39.20
CA GLY A 248 33.46 15.84 37.87
C GLY A 248 33.95 14.94 36.75
N SER A 249 34.25 13.67 37.00
CA SER A 249 34.51 12.69 35.93
C SER A 249 33.26 12.44 35.12
N VAL A 250 33.42 12.21 33.81
CA VAL A 250 32.29 12.03 32.88
C VAL A 250 32.44 10.67 32.19
N SER A 251 31.33 9.95 32.09
CA SER A 251 31.26 8.67 31.38
C SER A 251 31.49 8.85 29.85
N VAL A 252 31.85 7.76 29.18
CA VAL A 252 31.53 7.61 27.77
C VAL A 252 30.00 7.69 27.63
N CYS A 253 29.53 8.24 26.52
CA CYS A 253 28.08 8.35 26.29
C CYS A 253 27.53 7.03 25.75
N ALA A 254 26.42 6.58 26.30
CA ALA A 254 25.55 5.64 25.60
C ALA A 254 24.77 6.40 24.51
N CYS A 255 24.65 5.78 23.35
CA CYS A 255 24.02 6.40 22.19
C CYS A 255 23.09 5.44 21.49
N GLU A 256 21.91 5.95 21.11
CA GLU A 256 20.88 5.19 20.41
C GLU A 256 20.21 6.01 19.32
N THR A 257 19.89 5.36 18.19
CA THR A 257 19.16 6.03 17.10
C THR A 257 17.67 5.83 17.30
N ILE A 258 16.92 6.93 17.36
CA ILE A 258 15.47 6.94 17.51
C ILE A 258 14.80 7.70 16.36
N GLY A 259 13.59 7.30 15.99
CA GLY A 259 12.73 8.02 15.06
C GLY A 259 11.65 8.80 15.81
N ILE A 260 11.47 10.08 15.49
CA ILE A 260 10.34 10.87 15.98
C ILE A 260 9.35 11.06 14.83
N ASP A 261 8.08 10.71 15.10
CA ASP A 261 7.02 10.79 14.12
C ASP A 261 5.74 11.29 14.79
N ASN A 262 5.42 12.55 14.56
CA ASN A 262 4.27 13.23 15.21
C ASN A 262 3.15 13.55 14.21
N ASN A 263 3.37 13.27 12.92
CA ASN A 263 2.45 13.66 11.86
C ASN A 263 1.88 12.44 11.15
N PRO A 264 0.56 12.43 10.84
CA PRO A 264 -0.03 11.36 10.07
C PRO A 264 0.44 11.38 8.60
N PRO A 265 0.44 10.23 7.93
CA PRO A 265 0.66 10.16 6.50
C PRO A 265 -0.44 10.91 5.73
N ILE A 266 -0.23 11.14 4.44
CA ILE A 266 -1.20 11.74 3.54
C ILE A 266 -1.63 10.68 2.54
N ALA A 267 -2.91 10.33 2.54
CA ALA A 267 -3.50 9.43 1.56
C ALA A 267 -3.73 10.14 0.22
N SER A 268 -3.42 9.48 -0.88
CA SER A 268 -3.62 10.03 -2.23
C SER A 268 -4.09 8.92 -3.18
N ILE A 269 -5.24 9.13 -3.84
CA ILE A 269 -5.78 8.24 -4.86
C ILE A 269 -5.76 8.97 -6.20
N SER A 270 -5.27 8.29 -7.24
CA SER A 270 -5.46 8.70 -8.62
C SER A 270 -6.12 7.57 -9.42
N GLY A 271 -7.00 7.92 -10.36
CA GLY A 271 -7.73 6.95 -11.17
C GLY A 271 -8.82 7.61 -12.02
N PRO A 272 -9.53 6.84 -12.85
CA PRO A 272 -10.61 7.35 -13.67
C PRO A 272 -11.82 7.75 -12.80
N PHE A 273 -12.57 8.77 -13.22
CA PHE A 273 -13.86 9.15 -12.62
C PHE A 273 -15.04 8.48 -13.33
N ALA A 274 -14.84 8.03 -14.56
CA ALA A 274 -15.83 7.25 -15.30
C ALA A 274 -15.13 6.39 -16.34
N ALA A 275 -15.70 5.22 -16.62
CA ALA A 275 -15.27 4.33 -17.69
C ALA A 275 -16.49 3.54 -18.18
N PRO A 276 -16.54 3.09 -19.46
CA PRO A 276 -17.52 2.12 -19.89
C PRO A 276 -17.23 0.75 -19.25
N GLU A 277 -18.25 -0.04 -19.05
CA GLU A 277 -18.06 -1.43 -18.66
C GLU A 277 -17.28 -2.21 -19.69
N SER A 278 -16.55 -3.22 -19.25
CA SER A 278 -15.70 -4.04 -20.08
C SER A 278 -15.30 -5.32 -19.36
N ASP A 279 -14.74 -6.29 -20.08
CA ASP A 279 -14.14 -7.52 -19.51
C ASP A 279 -12.76 -7.28 -18.87
N GLY A 280 -12.40 -6.04 -18.56
CA GLY A 280 -11.11 -5.64 -18.03
C GLY A 280 -11.19 -5.10 -16.61
N TYR A 281 -10.07 -4.49 -16.19
CA TYR A 281 -9.93 -3.87 -14.88
C TYR A 281 -9.64 -2.38 -15.00
N LEU A 282 -10.21 -1.60 -14.08
CA LEU A 282 -9.84 -0.20 -13.84
C LEU A 282 -8.81 -0.16 -12.74
N GLN A 283 -7.65 0.41 -13.04
CA GLN A 283 -6.57 0.53 -12.05
C GLN A 283 -6.63 1.89 -11.35
N PHE A 284 -6.56 1.83 -10.03
CA PHE A 284 -6.40 2.99 -9.14
C PHE A 284 -5.01 2.95 -8.52
N ASP A 285 -4.40 4.12 -8.39
CA ASP A 285 -3.03 4.26 -7.92
C ASP A 285 -2.98 5.09 -6.63
N GLY A 286 -2.55 4.48 -5.53
CA GLY A 286 -2.29 5.07 -4.23
C GLY A 286 -0.82 5.43 -4.00
N SER A 287 0.07 5.21 -4.96
CA SER A 287 1.51 5.46 -4.82
C SER A 287 1.86 6.94 -4.59
N GLY A 288 0.89 7.85 -4.81
CA GLY A 288 0.98 9.26 -4.43
C GLY A 288 0.95 9.51 -2.93
N SER A 289 0.51 8.54 -2.13
CA SER A 289 0.51 8.63 -0.67
C SER A 289 1.93 8.73 -0.13
N SER A 290 2.11 9.51 0.92
CA SER A 290 3.42 9.75 1.52
C SER A 290 3.27 10.17 2.97
N ASP A 291 4.29 9.87 3.73
CA ASP A 291 4.45 10.37 5.07
C ASP A 291 5.66 11.30 5.12
N SER A 292 5.51 12.48 5.68
CA SER A 292 6.49 13.56 5.83
C SER A 292 7.92 13.20 5.33
N ILE A 293 8.90 13.15 6.21
CA ILE A 293 10.27 12.75 5.88
C ILE A 293 10.46 11.23 5.78
N TRP A 294 9.52 10.44 6.32
CA TRP A 294 9.59 8.98 6.35
C TRP A 294 9.27 8.33 5.00
N GLY A 295 8.62 9.10 4.11
CA GLY A 295 8.43 8.70 2.73
C GLY A 295 7.28 7.72 2.52
N ARG A 296 7.51 6.65 1.76
CA ARG A 296 6.45 5.76 1.26
C ARG A 296 6.65 4.29 1.60
N ASP A 297 7.86 3.91 1.96
CA ASP A 297 8.23 2.49 1.97
C ASP A 297 7.70 1.74 3.19
N GLU A 298 7.30 2.47 4.24
CA GLU A 298 6.76 1.90 5.48
C GLU A 298 5.24 2.00 5.58
N LEU A 299 4.57 2.59 4.56
CA LEU A 299 3.12 2.73 4.58
C LEU A 299 2.41 1.40 4.35
N VAL A 300 1.35 1.19 5.11
CA VAL A 300 0.39 0.09 4.92
C VAL A 300 -0.85 0.64 4.26
N PHE A 301 -1.28 0.01 3.18
CA PHE A 301 -2.43 0.41 2.37
C PHE A 301 -3.64 -0.47 2.71
N LEU A 302 -4.78 0.17 2.94
CA LEU A 302 -6.08 -0.50 3.10
C LEU A 302 -7.06 0.10 2.08
N TRP A 303 -7.49 -0.73 1.13
CA TRP A 303 -8.47 -0.38 0.12
C TRP A 303 -9.83 -0.94 0.47
N VAL A 304 -10.86 -0.11 0.36
CA VAL A 304 -12.26 -0.51 0.54
C VAL A 304 -13.05 0.00 -0.66
N LEU A 305 -13.48 -0.93 -1.51
CA LEU A 305 -14.42 -0.65 -2.60
C LEU A 305 -15.84 -0.92 -2.10
N GLN A 306 -16.71 0.05 -2.26
CA GLN A 306 -18.15 -0.05 -1.94
C GLN A 306 -18.97 0.20 -3.19
N MET A 307 -19.92 -0.70 -3.46
CA MET A 307 -20.92 -0.61 -4.54
C MET A 307 -22.23 -0.02 -4.01
N ASP A 308 -23.04 0.56 -4.88
CA ASP A 308 -24.40 1.01 -4.53
C ASP A 308 -25.30 -0.13 -4.03
N SER A 309 -25.02 -1.37 -4.42
CA SER A 309 -25.68 -2.57 -3.89
C SER A 309 -25.43 -2.81 -2.39
N GLY A 310 -24.43 -2.14 -1.80
CA GLY A 310 -23.99 -2.32 -0.43
C GLY A 310 -22.91 -3.41 -0.28
N GLU A 311 -22.48 -4.03 -1.36
CA GLU A 311 -21.37 -4.96 -1.36
C GLU A 311 -20.03 -4.22 -1.16
N GLN A 312 -19.08 -4.85 -0.44
CA GLN A 312 -17.78 -4.28 -0.16
C GLN A 312 -16.68 -5.29 -0.45
N ILE A 313 -15.60 -4.80 -1.10
CA ILE A 313 -14.36 -5.55 -1.30
C ILE A 313 -13.27 -4.84 -0.51
N VAL A 314 -12.53 -5.60 0.32
CA VAL A 314 -11.47 -5.08 1.19
C VAL A 314 -10.16 -5.76 0.85
N SER A 315 -9.08 -4.97 0.71
CA SER A 315 -7.74 -5.46 0.48
C SER A 315 -6.73 -4.65 1.27
N THR A 316 -5.74 -5.30 1.90
CA THR A 316 -4.73 -4.63 2.72
C THR A 316 -3.34 -5.25 2.55
N GLY A 317 -2.29 -4.42 2.63
CA GLY A 317 -0.89 -4.85 2.56
C GLY A 317 0.08 -3.70 2.35
N LYS A 318 1.36 -3.92 2.66
CA LYS A 318 2.44 -2.94 2.44
C LYS A 318 2.72 -2.69 0.96
N ASP A 319 2.54 -3.71 0.13
CA ASP A 319 2.85 -3.65 -1.31
C ASP A 319 1.62 -3.31 -2.19
N LEU A 320 0.45 -3.10 -1.57
CA LEU A 320 -0.79 -2.80 -2.27
C LEU A 320 -0.93 -1.31 -2.61
N ARG A 321 0.06 -0.78 -3.36
CA ARG A 321 0.05 0.61 -3.82
C ARG A 321 -0.95 0.86 -4.95
N THR A 322 -1.41 -0.18 -5.62
CA THR A 322 -2.43 -0.10 -6.67
C THR A 322 -3.59 -1.04 -6.34
N PHE A 323 -4.77 -0.69 -6.83
CA PHE A 323 -5.97 -1.49 -6.66
C PHE A 323 -6.71 -1.61 -8.00
N ASP A 324 -6.99 -2.85 -8.41
CA ASP A 324 -7.67 -3.15 -9.65
C ASP A 324 -9.14 -3.46 -9.37
N VAL A 325 -10.04 -2.72 -10.03
CA VAL A 325 -11.49 -2.90 -9.93
C VAL A 325 -11.98 -3.59 -11.20
N ASP A 326 -12.72 -4.68 -11.04
CA ASP A 326 -13.40 -5.35 -12.16
C ASP A 326 -14.44 -4.39 -12.78
N ALA A 327 -14.28 -4.12 -14.08
CA ALA A 327 -15.12 -3.18 -14.81
C ALA A 327 -16.31 -3.86 -15.51
N SER A 328 -16.62 -5.10 -15.19
CA SER A 328 -17.67 -5.88 -15.84
C SER A 328 -19.08 -5.50 -15.40
N GLN A 329 -19.25 -4.76 -14.31
CA GLN A 329 -20.55 -4.37 -13.77
C GLN A 329 -20.72 -2.86 -13.76
N SER A 330 -21.74 -2.36 -14.44
CA SER A 330 -22.10 -0.94 -14.42
C SER A 330 -22.67 -0.49 -13.07
N GLY A 331 -22.45 0.77 -12.72
CA GLY A 331 -22.93 1.35 -11.46
C GLY A 331 -22.03 2.44 -10.90
N ASN A 332 -22.42 2.96 -9.73
CA ASN A 332 -21.61 3.93 -8.99
C ASN A 332 -20.80 3.22 -7.90
N TYR A 333 -19.55 3.60 -7.79
CA TYR A 333 -18.59 3.01 -6.89
C TYR A 333 -17.96 4.08 -6.01
N THR A 334 -17.66 3.70 -4.78
CA THR A 334 -16.90 4.52 -3.86
C THR A 334 -15.67 3.72 -3.40
N LEU A 335 -14.48 4.18 -3.77
CA LEU A 335 -13.22 3.59 -3.38
C LEU A 335 -12.60 4.45 -2.28
N THR A 336 -12.30 3.85 -1.13
CA THR A 336 -11.62 4.50 -0.02
C THR A 336 -10.25 3.86 0.17
N LEU A 337 -9.21 4.68 0.17
CA LEU A 337 -7.87 4.30 0.57
C LEU A 337 -7.61 4.85 1.95
N THR A 338 -7.21 3.99 2.87
CA THR A 338 -6.61 4.37 4.15
C THR A 338 -5.16 3.96 4.13
N VAL A 339 -4.26 4.88 4.44
CA VAL A 339 -2.84 4.59 4.65
C VAL A 339 -2.49 4.77 6.10
N GLY A 340 -1.75 3.80 6.65
CA GLY A 340 -1.21 3.84 8.01
C GLY A 340 0.30 3.79 7.98
N ASP A 341 0.94 4.43 8.96
CA ASP A 341 2.38 4.42 9.19
C ASP A 341 2.80 3.47 10.32
N ASN A 342 4.09 3.38 10.58
CA ASN A 342 4.65 2.59 11.68
C ASN A 342 4.51 3.27 13.04
N ALA A 343 4.19 4.56 13.08
CA ALA A 343 3.90 5.29 14.32
C ALA A 343 2.46 5.05 14.82
N GLY A 344 1.60 4.47 13.97
CA GLY A 344 0.21 4.17 14.28
C GLY A 344 -0.77 5.27 13.89
N PHE A 345 -0.34 6.29 13.15
CA PHE A 345 -1.21 7.26 12.53
C PHE A 345 -1.80 6.74 11.23
N SER A 346 -2.89 7.33 10.78
CA SER A 346 -3.51 7.01 9.51
C SER A 346 -4.26 8.19 8.93
N ASP A 347 -4.36 8.21 7.59
CA ASP A 347 -5.18 9.13 6.83
C ASP A 347 -5.98 8.38 5.77
N SER A 348 -7.08 8.97 5.31
CA SER A 348 -7.97 8.32 4.34
C SER A 348 -8.43 9.29 3.27
N GLN A 349 -8.41 8.83 2.02
CA GLN A 349 -9.00 9.53 0.88
C GLN A 349 -10.04 8.68 0.21
N THR A 350 -11.11 9.33 -0.29
CA THR A 350 -12.20 8.68 -1.01
C THR A 350 -12.22 9.16 -2.46
N HIS A 351 -12.41 8.22 -3.38
CA HIS A 351 -12.55 8.47 -4.82
C HIS A 351 -13.88 7.85 -5.30
N GLN A 352 -14.74 8.66 -5.90
CA GLN A 352 -15.99 8.21 -6.49
C GLN A 352 -15.84 8.10 -8.00
N PHE A 353 -16.35 7.02 -8.58
CA PHE A 353 -16.32 6.80 -10.01
C PHE A 353 -17.55 6.02 -10.47
N GLU A 354 -17.82 6.09 -11.77
CA GLU A 354 -18.95 5.44 -12.42
C GLU A 354 -18.45 4.48 -13.50
N ILE A 355 -18.99 3.27 -13.52
CA ILE A 355 -18.88 2.35 -14.66
C ILE A 355 -20.20 2.46 -15.42
N THR A 356 -20.15 2.99 -16.65
CA THR A 356 -21.32 3.22 -17.46
C THR A 356 -21.67 1.98 -18.26
N ASN A 357 -22.94 1.60 -18.24
CA ASN A 357 -23.46 0.51 -19.04
C ASN A 357 -23.22 0.73 -20.55
N LEU A 358 -22.85 -0.29 -21.27
CA LEU A 358 -22.78 -0.33 -22.71
C LEU A 358 -24.08 -0.96 -23.26
N ALA A 359 -24.61 -0.38 -24.33
CA ALA A 359 -25.76 -1.00 -24.99
C ALA A 359 -25.32 -2.25 -25.77
N PRO A 360 -26.19 -3.27 -25.83
CA PRO A 360 -25.93 -4.46 -26.62
C PRO A 360 -25.76 -4.15 -28.10
N ASN A 361 -25.17 -5.08 -28.83
CA ASN A 361 -25.09 -5.04 -30.29
C ASN A 361 -26.11 -6.05 -30.85
N ALA A 362 -27.18 -5.55 -31.43
CA ALA A 362 -28.21 -6.38 -31.99
C ALA A 362 -27.75 -7.12 -33.25
N ALA A 363 -28.15 -8.39 -33.39
CA ALA A 363 -27.89 -9.19 -34.58
C ALA A 363 -29.14 -9.97 -34.96
N LEU A 364 -29.64 -9.73 -36.18
CA LEU A 364 -30.87 -10.30 -36.71
C LEU A 364 -30.56 -11.31 -37.83
N LYS A 365 -31.21 -12.48 -37.76
CA LYS A 365 -31.20 -13.46 -38.82
C LYS A 365 -32.63 -13.88 -39.17
N ILE A 366 -32.88 -14.15 -40.43
CA ILE A 366 -34.08 -14.80 -40.94
C ILE A 366 -33.67 -16.02 -41.75
N GLY A 367 -34.21 -17.20 -41.40
CA GLY A 367 -33.87 -18.44 -42.05
C GLY A 367 -32.34 -18.76 -42.00
N GLY A 368 -31.66 -18.33 -40.93
CA GLY A 368 -30.20 -18.46 -40.75
C GLY A 368 -29.35 -17.48 -41.54
N GLN A 369 -29.95 -16.56 -42.27
CA GLN A 369 -29.22 -15.50 -43.03
C GLN A 369 -29.12 -14.24 -42.17
N PRO A 370 -27.91 -13.69 -41.93
CA PRO A 370 -27.72 -12.44 -41.21
C PRO A 370 -28.20 -11.25 -42.07
N LEU A 371 -28.85 -10.28 -41.38
CA LEU A 371 -29.37 -9.07 -42.00
C LEU A 371 -28.88 -7.84 -41.22
N ALA A 372 -28.62 -6.77 -41.96
CA ALA A 372 -28.21 -5.49 -41.43
C ALA A 372 -29.38 -4.52 -41.32
N ASP A 373 -29.18 -3.48 -40.47
CA ASP A 373 -30.15 -2.40 -40.37
C ASP A 373 -30.41 -1.71 -41.71
N GLY A 374 -31.67 -1.52 -42.05
CA GLY A 374 -32.12 -0.93 -43.33
C GLY A 374 -32.17 -1.90 -44.50
N ASP A 375 -31.87 -3.19 -44.30
CA ASP A 375 -31.98 -4.17 -45.39
C ASP A 375 -33.41 -4.31 -45.89
N THR A 376 -33.51 -4.56 -47.19
CA THR A 376 -34.81 -4.87 -47.84
C THR A 376 -34.71 -6.24 -48.51
N ILE A 377 -35.61 -7.15 -48.11
CA ILE A 377 -35.55 -8.55 -48.52
C ILE A 377 -36.89 -9.04 -49.06
N THR A 378 -36.83 -10.07 -49.89
CA THR A 378 -38.01 -10.83 -50.32
C THR A 378 -37.95 -12.22 -49.71
N LEU A 379 -38.99 -12.56 -48.91
CA LEU A 379 -39.15 -13.88 -48.31
C LEU A 379 -39.92 -14.81 -49.27
N ASP A 380 -39.69 -16.09 -49.18
CA ASP A 380 -40.45 -17.10 -49.96
C ASP A 380 -41.91 -17.15 -49.52
N ASP A 381 -42.81 -17.74 -50.30
CA ASP A 381 -44.23 -17.87 -49.98
C ASP A 381 -44.49 -19.01 -48.96
N SER A 382 -43.79 -18.94 -47.83
CA SER A 382 -44.00 -19.84 -46.70
C SER A 382 -45.01 -19.27 -45.72
N LYS A 383 -45.55 -20.12 -44.82
CA LYS A 383 -46.50 -19.67 -43.75
C LYS A 383 -45.80 -19.01 -42.60
N GLN A 384 -44.59 -19.41 -42.35
CA GLN A 384 -43.75 -18.95 -41.22
C GLN A 384 -42.29 -18.92 -41.66
N TRP A 385 -41.51 -18.00 -41.06
CA TRP A 385 -40.05 -17.89 -41.21
C TRP A 385 -39.39 -17.88 -39.85
N PRO A 386 -38.31 -18.69 -39.65
CA PRO A 386 -37.54 -18.61 -38.40
C PRO A 386 -36.81 -17.27 -38.32
N ILE A 387 -36.93 -16.58 -37.22
CA ILE A 387 -36.22 -15.37 -36.88
C ILE A 387 -35.37 -15.62 -35.63
N GLU A 388 -34.16 -15.13 -35.62
CA GLU A 388 -33.17 -15.40 -34.59
C GLU A 388 -32.39 -14.11 -34.25
N CYS A 389 -32.13 -13.91 -32.94
CA CYS A 389 -31.26 -12.86 -32.41
C CYS A 389 -30.09 -13.41 -31.61
N GLY A 390 -29.83 -14.73 -31.67
CA GLY A 390 -28.85 -15.40 -30.83
C GLY A 390 -27.40 -15.00 -31.03
N ASP A 391 -27.11 -14.29 -32.14
CA ASP A 391 -25.78 -13.70 -32.39
C ASP A 391 -25.63 -12.28 -31.83
N SER A 392 -26.68 -11.73 -31.20
CA SER A 392 -26.57 -10.47 -30.48
C SER A 392 -25.57 -10.61 -29.33
N SER A 393 -24.79 -9.59 -29.11
CA SER A 393 -23.70 -9.61 -28.14
C SER A 393 -23.68 -8.39 -27.24
N ASP A 394 -23.18 -8.59 -26.05
CA ASP A 394 -22.92 -7.57 -25.05
C ASP A 394 -21.65 -7.90 -24.28
N THR A 395 -21.33 -7.14 -23.24
CA THR A 395 -20.27 -7.51 -22.30
C THR A 395 -20.54 -8.88 -21.69
N ALA A 396 -19.49 -9.56 -21.21
CA ALA A 396 -19.63 -10.93 -20.70
C ALA A 396 -20.62 -11.03 -19.53
N ASN A 397 -20.74 -9.96 -18.74
CA ASN A 397 -21.68 -9.86 -17.63
C ASN A 397 -23.13 -9.87 -18.11
N ASP A 398 -23.44 -9.05 -19.11
CA ASP A 398 -24.81 -8.78 -19.57
C ASP A 398 -25.28 -9.72 -20.67
N GLN A 399 -24.33 -10.43 -21.31
CA GLN A 399 -24.62 -11.38 -22.38
C GLN A 399 -25.74 -12.37 -22.02
N GLY A 400 -25.78 -12.81 -20.76
CA GLY A 400 -26.81 -13.77 -20.29
C GLY A 400 -28.18 -13.17 -20.03
N GLY A 401 -28.24 -11.84 -19.89
CA GLY A 401 -29.45 -11.06 -19.59
C GLY A 401 -30.21 -10.54 -20.80
N LEU A 402 -29.67 -10.70 -22.03
CA LEU A 402 -30.24 -10.12 -23.24
C LEU A 402 -31.66 -10.59 -23.50
N VAL A 403 -32.54 -9.63 -23.73
CA VAL A 403 -33.95 -9.84 -24.08
C VAL A 403 -34.22 -9.34 -25.48
N CYS A 404 -34.62 -10.26 -26.38
CA CYS A 404 -35.02 -9.92 -27.76
C CYS A 404 -36.52 -9.71 -27.83
N THR A 405 -36.94 -8.52 -28.29
CA THR A 405 -38.32 -8.16 -28.54
C THR A 405 -38.51 -7.87 -30.05
N TRP A 406 -39.50 -8.49 -30.63
CA TRP A 406 -39.76 -8.42 -32.06
C TRP A 406 -41.01 -7.58 -32.34
N TYR A 407 -40.90 -6.67 -33.30
CA TYR A 407 -41.98 -5.79 -33.72
C TYR A 407 -42.27 -5.97 -35.23
N ILE A 408 -43.55 -6.00 -35.60
CA ILE A 408 -43.94 -5.96 -37.00
C ILE A 408 -44.76 -4.70 -37.20
N ASP A 409 -44.40 -3.87 -38.18
CA ASP A 409 -45.01 -2.58 -38.46
C ASP A 409 -45.12 -1.66 -37.24
N GLY A 410 -44.24 -1.79 -36.29
CA GLY A 410 -44.18 -1.01 -35.04
C GLY A 410 -44.97 -1.61 -33.87
N ASP A 411 -45.71 -2.67 -34.07
CA ASP A 411 -46.42 -3.37 -33.00
C ASP A 411 -45.57 -4.51 -32.42
N PRO A 412 -45.39 -4.62 -31.07
CA PRO A 412 -44.69 -5.72 -30.47
C PRO A 412 -45.47 -7.02 -30.62
N VAL A 413 -44.86 -8.03 -31.20
CA VAL A 413 -45.53 -9.29 -31.53
C VAL A 413 -45.04 -10.48 -30.74
N MET A 414 -43.74 -10.52 -30.35
CA MET A 414 -43.17 -11.66 -29.62
C MET A 414 -41.87 -11.30 -28.91
N GLN A 415 -41.46 -12.14 -27.97
CA GLN A 415 -40.16 -12.06 -27.31
C GLN A 415 -39.44 -13.41 -27.35
N GLY A 416 -38.09 -13.38 -27.36
CA GLY A 416 -37.19 -14.52 -27.25
C GLY A 416 -36.24 -14.66 -28.42
N HIS A 417 -35.18 -15.45 -28.19
CA HIS A 417 -34.03 -15.56 -29.09
C HIS A 417 -34.31 -16.22 -30.42
N GLU A 418 -35.17 -17.24 -30.43
CA GLU A 418 -35.60 -17.99 -31.61
C GLU A 418 -37.13 -18.00 -31.67
N ARG A 419 -37.69 -17.53 -32.74
CA ARG A 419 -39.15 -17.44 -32.93
C ARG A 419 -39.52 -17.76 -34.38
N GLN A 420 -40.80 -18.02 -34.58
CA GLN A 420 -41.40 -18.18 -35.90
C GLN A 420 -42.24 -16.96 -36.21
N MET A 421 -41.82 -16.17 -37.19
CA MET A 421 -42.60 -15.05 -37.72
C MET A 421 -43.68 -15.56 -38.63
N GLU A 422 -44.95 -15.26 -38.32
CA GLU A 422 -46.05 -15.63 -39.18
C GLU A 422 -46.17 -14.71 -40.41
N LYS A 423 -46.71 -15.26 -41.51
CA LYS A 423 -46.95 -14.49 -42.73
C LYS A 423 -48.02 -13.41 -42.44
N PRO A 424 -47.75 -12.11 -42.73
CA PRO A 424 -48.71 -11.06 -42.61
C PRO A 424 -49.99 -11.31 -43.43
N GLU A 425 -51.12 -10.86 -42.91
CA GLU A 425 -52.41 -10.99 -43.64
C GLU A 425 -52.50 -10.01 -44.83
N ASP A 426 -52.02 -8.78 -44.65
CA ASP A 426 -52.00 -7.75 -45.70
C ASP A 426 -50.70 -7.81 -46.51
N LEU A 427 -50.82 -8.30 -47.73
CA LEU A 427 -49.68 -8.39 -48.66
C LEU A 427 -49.73 -7.29 -49.73
N SER A 428 -50.49 -6.23 -49.51
CA SER A 428 -50.61 -5.12 -50.49
C SER A 428 -49.43 -4.15 -50.46
N LYS A 429 -48.58 -4.20 -49.41
CA LYS A 429 -47.41 -3.34 -49.20
C LYS A 429 -46.31 -4.12 -48.46
N PRO A 430 -45.04 -3.67 -48.59
CA PRO A 430 -43.98 -4.18 -47.74
C PRO A 430 -44.23 -3.93 -46.25
N HIS A 431 -43.68 -4.80 -45.41
CA HIS A 431 -43.75 -4.74 -43.96
C HIS A 431 -42.39 -4.41 -43.35
N THR A 432 -42.35 -3.88 -42.15
CA THR A 432 -41.16 -3.69 -41.38
C THR A 432 -41.06 -4.75 -40.28
N LEU A 433 -39.89 -5.35 -40.12
CA LEU A 433 -39.55 -6.16 -38.96
C LEU A 433 -38.44 -5.42 -38.19
N MET A 434 -38.68 -5.15 -36.92
CA MET A 434 -37.69 -4.57 -36.02
C MET A 434 -37.39 -5.56 -34.89
N LEU A 435 -36.13 -5.80 -34.64
CA LEU A 435 -35.60 -6.44 -33.49
C LEU A 435 -35.10 -5.35 -32.54
N GLU A 436 -35.53 -5.38 -31.31
CA GLU A 436 -34.94 -4.65 -30.18
C GLU A 436 -34.30 -5.65 -29.22
N VAL A 437 -33.01 -5.47 -28.95
CA VAL A 437 -32.27 -6.25 -27.98
C VAL A 437 -32.00 -5.34 -26.79
N THR A 438 -32.41 -5.76 -25.59
CA THR A 438 -32.29 -5.00 -24.36
C THR A 438 -31.47 -5.81 -23.36
N ASP A 439 -30.53 -5.19 -22.67
CA ASP A 439 -29.76 -5.79 -21.57
C ASP A 439 -30.55 -5.73 -20.24
N ASP A 440 -29.96 -6.24 -19.16
CA ASP A 440 -30.60 -6.25 -17.84
C ASP A 440 -30.50 -4.89 -17.11
N ASN A 441 -29.64 -3.97 -17.58
CA ASN A 441 -29.55 -2.58 -17.13
C ASN A 441 -30.50 -1.63 -17.86
N GLY A 442 -31.12 -2.09 -18.94
CA GLY A 442 -32.17 -1.37 -19.69
C GLY A 442 -31.67 -0.56 -20.88
N ALA A 443 -30.40 -0.70 -21.29
CA ALA A 443 -29.95 -0.16 -22.56
C ALA A 443 -30.36 -1.09 -23.70
N SER A 444 -30.57 -0.54 -24.91
CA SER A 444 -31.03 -1.34 -26.04
C SER A 444 -30.40 -0.89 -27.35
N ASP A 445 -30.38 -1.82 -28.29
CA ASP A 445 -30.02 -1.60 -29.68
C ASP A 445 -31.07 -2.22 -30.60
N THR A 446 -31.22 -1.68 -31.81
CA THR A 446 -32.32 -2.07 -32.72
C THR A 446 -31.79 -2.30 -34.13
N ILE A 447 -32.34 -3.32 -34.78
CA ILE A 447 -32.22 -3.55 -36.23
C ILE A 447 -33.61 -3.54 -36.85
N THR A 448 -33.82 -2.73 -37.87
CA THR A 448 -35.04 -2.65 -38.65
C THR A 448 -34.81 -3.00 -40.11
N ILE A 449 -35.57 -3.95 -40.60
CA ILE A 449 -35.54 -4.32 -42.00
C ILE A 449 -36.90 -4.17 -42.67
N THR A 450 -36.93 -4.06 -43.97
CA THR A 450 -38.16 -4.11 -44.79
C THR A 450 -38.27 -5.46 -45.48
N PHE A 451 -39.39 -6.10 -45.41
CA PHE A 451 -39.58 -7.38 -46.10
C PHE A 451 -40.92 -7.43 -46.84
N GLY A 452 -40.93 -8.22 -47.86
CA GLY A 452 -42.12 -8.59 -48.62
C GLY A 452 -42.11 -10.06 -48.97
N VAL A 453 -43.24 -10.56 -49.48
CA VAL A 453 -43.39 -11.97 -49.83
C VAL A 453 -43.35 -12.13 -51.34
N GLN A 454 -42.54 -13.08 -51.80
CA GLN A 454 -42.34 -13.34 -53.21
C GLN A 454 -43.63 -13.54 -54.00
N GLY A 455 -43.77 -12.83 -55.11
CA GLY A 455 -44.90 -12.94 -55.98
C GLY A 455 -46.18 -12.22 -55.51
N THR A 456 -46.08 -11.40 -54.48
CA THR A 456 -47.18 -10.55 -53.99
C THR A 456 -46.88 -9.06 -54.19
N PRO A 457 -47.86 -8.15 -54.13
CA PRO A 457 -47.60 -6.72 -54.20
C PRO A 457 -46.68 -6.17 -53.10
N SER A 458 -46.48 -6.90 -51.98
CA SER A 458 -45.54 -6.54 -50.92
C SER A 458 -44.08 -6.80 -51.33
N ASP A 459 -43.80 -7.59 -52.36
CA ASP A 459 -42.46 -7.91 -52.82
C ASP A 459 -41.73 -6.63 -53.28
N PRO A 460 -40.67 -6.17 -52.62
CA PRO A 460 -39.93 -4.96 -52.97
C PRO A 460 -39.21 -5.11 -54.30
N MET A 461 -39.02 -6.34 -54.79
CA MET A 461 -38.46 -6.62 -56.10
C MET A 461 -39.52 -6.74 -57.20
N PHE A 462 -40.80 -6.68 -56.83
CA PHE A 462 -41.90 -6.69 -57.80
C PHE A 462 -42.04 -5.27 -58.39
N SER A 463 -41.21 -4.92 -59.32
CA SER A 463 -41.35 -3.68 -60.10
C SER A 463 -42.49 -3.87 -61.09
N ASP A 464 -43.68 -3.32 -60.74
CA ASP A 464 -44.69 -3.04 -61.74
C ASP A 464 -44.05 -2.10 -62.77
N GLY A 465 -44.00 -2.52 -64.03
CA GLY A 465 -43.23 -1.87 -65.06
C GLY A 465 -43.63 -0.40 -65.32
N ASP A 466 -43.15 0.48 -64.51
CA ASP A 466 -43.20 1.92 -64.78
C ASP A 466 -41.79 2.39 -65.26
N GLU A 467 -41.68 2.59 -66.54
CA GLU A 467 -40.48 3.06 -67.29
C GLU A 467 -39.97 4.47 -66.84
N THR A 468 -40.41 4.97 -65.69
CA THR A 468 -40.01 6.32 -65.22
C THR A 468 -38.66 6.38 -64.50
N GLY A 469 -38.13 5.22 -64.02
CA GLY A 469 -36.87 5.17 -63.28
C GLY A 469 -35.61 5.47 -64.10
N VAL A 470 -35.60 5.10 -65.40
CA VAL A 470 -34.43 5.28 -66.22
C VAL A 470 -34.11 6.75 -66.52
N TRP A 471 -35.17 7.60 -66.60
CA TRP A 471 -35.00 9.03 -66.85
C TRP A 471 -34.39 9.79 -65.66
N PHE A 472 -34.68 9.40 -64.43
CA PHE A 472 -34.09 10.03 -63.23
C PHE A 472 -32.60 9.63 -63.06
N GLN A 473 -32.22 8.40 -63.36
CA GLN A 473 -30.83 7.99 -63.36
C GLN A 473 -30.01 8.70 -64.45
N MET A 474 -30.56 8.87 -65.65
CA MET A 474 -29.91 9.63 -66.71
C MET A 474 -29.78 11.13 -66.37
N LEU A 475 -30.76 11.74 -65.71
CA LEU A 475 -30.63 13.11 -65.20
C LEU A 475 -29.61 13.28 -64.11
N GLY A 476 -29.49 12.30 -63.21
CA GLY A 476 -28.48 12.27 -62.15
C GLY A 476 -27.03 12.20 -62.71
N ILE A 477 -26.81 11.31 -63.69
CA ILE A 477 -25.50 11.18 -64.36
C ILE A 477 -25.18 12.45 -65.17
N GLY A 478 -26.19 13.04 -65.86
CA GLY A 478 -26.01 14.31 -66.55
C GLY A 478 -25.62 15.48 -65.62
N ALA A 479 -26.22 15.56 -64.46
CA ALA A 479 -25.93 16.58 -63.48
C ALA A 479 -24.48 16.42 -62.89
N VAL A 480 -24.06 15.19 -62.60
CA VAL A 480 -22.68 14.91 -62.10
C VAL A 480 -21.66 15.26 -63.16
N LEU A 481 -21.90 14.86 -64.41
CA LEU A 481 -20.99 15.21 -65.52
C LEU A 481 -20.91 16.73 -65.76
N SER A 482 -22.03 17.45 -65.65
CA SER A 482 -22.02 18.91 -65.78
C SER A 482 -21.26 19.59 -64.62
N CYS A 483 -21.40 19.09 -63.42
CA CYS A 483 -20.59 19.58 -62.26
C CYS A 483 -19.12 19.35 -62.42
N ILE A 484 -18.71 18.20 -62.98
CA ILE A 484 -17.29 17.88 -63.27
C ILE A 484 -16.77 18.83 -64.34
N ILE A 485 -17.52 19.06 -65.43
CA ILE A 485 -17.09 19.96 -66.51
C ILE A 485 -17.00 21.42 -66.01
N ILE A 486 -17.94 21.88 -65.20
CA ILE A 486 -17.89 23.20 -64.54
C ILE A 486 -16.67 23.27 -63.60
N GLY A 487 -16.42 22.23 -62.79
CA GLY A 487 -15.27 22.15 -61.90
C GLY A 487 -13.94 22.26 -62.66
N ILE A 488 -13.78 21.52 -63.75
CA ILE A 488 -12.59 21.58 -64.62
C ILE A 488 -12.45 22.98 -65.26
N PHE A 489 -13.55 23.58 -65.70
CA PHE A 489 -13.54 24.92 -66.30
C PHE A 489 -13.14 25.99 -65.27
N LEU A 490 -13.65 25.94 -64.08
CA LEU A 490 -13.27 26.83 -63.00
C LEU A 490 -11.81 26.61 -62.56
N TYR A 491 -11.39 25.36 -62.44
CA TYR A 491 -10.00 25.00 -62.10
C TYR A 491 -9.01 25.56 -63.11
N THR A 492 -9.29 25.42 -64.42
CA THR A 492 -8.43 25.96 -65.50
C THR A 492 -8.41 27.47 -65.56
N ARG A 493 -9.50 28.13 -65.11
CA ARG A 493 -9.60 29.58 -65.07
C ARG A 493 -8.89 30.19 -63.88
N PHE A 494 -8.93 29.57 -62.75
CA PHE A 494 -8.27 30.05 -61.52
C PHE A 494 -6.78 29.72 -61.48
N ASN A 495 -6.33 28.69 -62.16
CA ASN A 495 -4.91 28.30 -62.16
C ASN A 495 -4.03 29.12 -63.13
N LYS A 496 -4.58 30.18 -63.76
CA LYS A 496 -3.84 31.13 -64.61
C LYS A 496 -3.35 32.40 -63.89
N GLN A 497 -3.50 32.46 -62.56
CA GLN A 497 -2.88 33.56 -61.81
C GLN A 497 -1.46 33.16 -61.35
N SER A 498 -0.46 33.74 -62.05
CA SER A 498 0.95 33.59 -61.69
C SER A 498 1.23 34.21 -60.33
N SER A 499 1.69 33.40 -59.41
CA SER A 499 2.22 33.88 -58.14
C SER A 499 3.62 34.45 -58.31
N SER A 500 3.75 35.77 -58.25
CA SER A 500 5.03 36.43 -58.01
C SER A 500 5.31 36.45 -56.50
N ILE A 501 6.20 35.59 -56.04
CA ILE A 501 6.72 35.60 -54.67
C ILE A 501 7.89 36.57 -54.58
N PRO A 502 7.89 37.57 -53.70
CA PRO A 502 9.04 38.43 -53.51
C PRO A 502 10.18 37.68 -52.82
N LYS A 503 11.37 37.69 -53.40
CA LYS A 503 12.60 37.14 -52.81
C LYS A 503 13.09 38.10 -51.70
N TRP A 504 13.17 37.65 -50.49
CA TRP A 504 13.85 38.34 -49.41
C TRP A 504 15.36 38.24 -49.60
N LYS A 505 16.07 39.40 -49.61
CA LYS A 505 17.53 39.45 -49.51
C LYS A 505 17.91 39.36 -48.04
N ARG A 506 18.86 38.52 -47.75
CA ARG A 506 19.64 38.55 -46.50
C ARG A 506 20.67 39.69 -46.61
N GLU A 507 20.69 40.50 -45.62
CA GLU A 507 21.89 41.15 -45.08
C GLU A 507 22.16 40.60 -43.70
#